data_57c406d49b51407b5ccd7278e4cd724d
#
_entry.id   57c406d49b51407b5ccd7278e4cd724d
#
_cell.length_a   1.000
_cell.length_b   1.000
_cell.length_c   1.000
_cell.angle_alpha   90.00
_cell.angle_beta   90.00
_cell.angle_gamma   90.00
#
_symmetry.space_group_name_H-M   'P 1'
#
loop_
_entity.id
_entity.type
_entity.pdbx_description
1 polymer ?
#
loop_
_entity_poly.entity_id
_entity_poly.type
_entity_poly.pdbx_seq_one_letter_code
_entity_poly.pdbx_strand_id
1 'polypeptide(L)'
;MLDTPVIAVAGATSKQGRSVVRSLLRGGDYRVRAMTRDPASQMAKSLERQGAELVTGSLSLGSDDEWVDAFSGARAAFLITPPTPPKGSREYELGCRIADAAVRAGVEHIVFSTLENVDKITGGRIFAPHFTDKARVADYISGLPVASTFVILSFFYTNLMEYYVPRVEDGSLVLPIYLPED
;
A
#
# COMPACT_ATOMS: atom_id res chain seq x y z
N MET A 1 -17.71 15.43 23.03
CA MET A 1 -17.00 15.63 21.75
C MET A 1 -16.76 14.27 21.15
N LEU A 2 -17.21 14.01 19.93
CA LEU A 2 -16.86 12.75 19.24
C LEU A 2 -15.34 12.76 19.04
N ASP A 3 -14.66 11.71 19.48
CA ASP A 3 -13.21 11.58 19.34
C ASP A 3 -12.87 11.49 17.85
N THR A 4 -11.88 12.26 17.39
CA THR A 4 -11.46 12.28 15.97
C THR A 4 -10.99 10.87 15.57
N PRO A 5 -11.61 10.24 14.55
CA PRO A 5 -11.29 8.85 14.21
C PRO A 5 -9.84 8.71 13.72
N VAL A 6 -9.22 7.59 14.09
CA VAL A 6 -7.87 7.25 13.68
C VAL A 6 -7.91 6.45 12.38
N ILE A 7 -7.07 6.83 11.43
CA ILE A 7 -6.81 6.05 10.20
C ILE A 7 -5.37 5.54 10.26
N ALA A 8 -5.19 4.23 10.24
CA ALA A 8 -3.87 3.61 10.18
C ALA A 8 -3.43 3.43 8.71
N VAL A 9 -2.17 3.76 8.43
CA VAL A 9 -1.60 3.65 7.08
C VAL A 9 -0.41 2.71 7.13
N ALA A 10 -0.59 1.49 6.62
CA ALA A 10 0.50 0.52 6.47
C ALA A 10 1.42 0.94 5.31
N GLY A 11 2.73 0.78 5.49
CA GLY A 11 3.71 1.22 4.50
C GLY A 11 3.75 2.73 4.30
N ALA A 12 3.51 3.51 5.35
CA ALA A 12 3.38 4.96 5.33
C ALA A 12 4.58 5.69 4.71
N THR A 13 5.76 5.12 4.73
CA THR A 13 6.98 5.70 4.12
C THR A 13 7.16 5.36 2.64
N SER A 14 6.31 4.50 2.06
CA SER A 14 6.30 4.22 0.61
C SER A 14 5.82 5.43 -0.21
N LYS A 15 6.01 5.41 -1.52
CA LYS A 15 5.51 6.49 -2.42
C LYS A 15 4.01 6.73 -2.26
N GLN A 16 3.22 5.66 -2.29
CA GLN A 16 1.77 5.75 -2.16
C GLN A 16 1.36 6.05 -0.71
N GLY A 17 1.94 5.36 0.28
CA GLY A 17 1.62 5.57 1.69
C GLY A 17 1.84 7.01 2.13
N ARG A 18 2.94 7.65 1.73
CA ARG A 18 3.20 9.08 2.01
C ARG A 18 2.13 10.00 1.41
N SER A 19 1.67 9.68 0.21
CA SER A 19 0.60 10.45 -0.44
C SER A 19 -0.71 10.34 0.33
N VAL A 20 -1.06 9.13 0.77
CA VAL A 20 -2.24 8.87 1.60
C VAL A 20 -2.16 9.62 2.93
N VAL A 21 -1.04 9.47 3.68
CA VAL A 21 -0.83 10.19 4.95
C VAL A 21 -1.00 11.70 4.78
N ARG A 22 -0.34 12.29 3.79
CA ARG A 22 -0.42 13.73 3.53
C ARG A 22 -1.82 14.20 3.15
N SER A 23 -2.56 13.39 2.40
CA SER A 23 -3.92 13.73 1.99
C SER A 23 -4.89 13.69 3.17
N LEU A 24 -4.78 12.69 4.04
CA LEU A 24 -5.59 12.57 5.24
C LEU A 24 -5.30 13.72 6.24
N LEU A 25 -4.01 14.04 6.45
CA LEU A 25 -3.61 15.15 7.34
C LEU A 25 -4.12 16.51 6.82
N ARG A 26 -4.08 16.73 5.50
CA ARG A 26 -4.60 17.98 4.91
C ARG A 26 -6.11 18.12 5.02
N GLY A 27 -6.85 17.03 5.00
CA GLY A 27 -8.30 17.02 5.19
C GLY A 27 -8.71 17.46 6.60
N GLY A 28 -7.88 17.15 7.61
CA GLY A 28 -8.11 17.56 9.00
C GLY A 28 -9.19 16.77 9.75
N ASP A 29 -9.88 15.86 9.09
CA ASP A 29 -11.01 15.11 9.66
C ASP A 29 -10.57 13.87 10.44
N TYR A 30 -9.28 13.52 10.38
CA TYR A 30 -8.74 12.29 10.93
C TYR A 30 -7.42 12.49 11.67
N ARG A 31 -7.20 11.69 12.70
CA ARG A 31 -5.86 11.42 13.22
C ARG A 31 -5.24 10.33 12.34
N VAL A 32 -3.98 10.51 11.98
CA VAL A 32 -3.30 9.57 11.06
C VAL A 32 -2.19 8.84 11.78
N ARG A 33 -2.28 7.52 11.81
CA ARG A 33 -1.25 6.64 12.35
C ARG A 33 -0.43 6.05 11.21
N ALA A 34 0.82 6.45 11.13
CA ALA A 34 1.76 6.06 10.09
C ALA A 34 2.61 4.86 10.55
N MET A 35 2.30 3.68 10.00
CA MET A 35 3.06 2.46 10.30
C MET A 35 4.35 2.42 9.47
N THR A 36 5.48 2.24 10.13
CA THR A 36 6.80 2.12 9.51
C THR A 36 7.68 1.14 10.25
N ARG A 37 8.58 0.45 9.52
CA ARG A 37 9.60 -0.42 10.12
C ARG A 37 10.71 0.35 10.84
N ASP A 38 10.93 1.62 10.45
CA ASP A 38 11.97 2.49 10.99
C ASP A 38 11.40 3.89 11.29
N PRO A 39 10.89 4.12 12.51
CA PRO A 39 10.42 5.42 12.95
C PRO A 39 11.51 6.49 13.02
N ALA A 40 12.79 6.10 13.07
CA ALA A 40 13.92 7.03 13.12
C ALA A 40 14.32 7.57 11.74
N SER A 41 13.85 6.95 10.64
CA SER A 41 14.15 7.38 9.27
C SER A 41 13.73 8.83 9.03
N GLN A 42 14.48 9.54 8.20
CA GLN A 42 14.15 10.93 7.80
C GLN A 42 12.74 11.04 7.24
N MET A 43 12.30 10.01 6.50
CA MET A 43 10.98 9.97 5.90
C MET A 43 9.88 9.87 6.96
N ALA A 44 10.02 8.97 7.95
CA ALA A 44 9.09 8.83 9.06
C ALA A 44 9.03 10.13 9.87
N LYS A 45 10.19 10.71 10.24
CA LYS A 45 10.27 11.99 10.94
C LYS A 45 9.64 13.15 10.15
N SER A 46 9.68 13.12 8.84
CA SER A 46 8.98 14.10 8.00
C SER A 46 7.45 13.98 8.12
N LEU A 47 6.91 12.76 8.21
CA LEU A 47 5.48 12.53 8.42
C LEU A 47 5.04 12.95 9.83
N GLU A 48 5.85 12.64 10.84
CA GLU A 48 5.62 13.06 12.23
C GLU A 48 5.52 14.58 12.36
N ARG A 49 6.46 15.33 11.75
CA ARG A 49 6.41 16.80 11.74
C ARG A 49 5.17 17.37 11.03
N GLN A 50 4.55 16.60 10.16
CA GLN A 50 3.29 16.96 9.49
C GLN A 50 2.06 16.59 10.32
N GLY A 51 2.22 15.95 11.49
CA GLY A 51 1.14 15.62 12.42
C GLY A 51 0.74 14.14 12.45
N ALA A 52 1.47 13.24 11.78
CA ALA A 52 1.20 11.82 11.89
C ALA A 52 1.75 11.22 13.19
N GLU A 53 0.98 10.34 13.82
CA GLU A 53 1.45 9.46 14.90
C GLU A 53 2.29 8.34 14.27
N LEU A 54 3.56 8.18 14.68
CA LEU A 54 4.41 7.10 14.21
C LEU A 54 4.22 5.85 15.08
N VAL A 55 4.05 4.70 14.42
CA VAL A 55 4.08 3.39 15.11
C VAL A 55 4.99 2.44 14.36
N THR A 56 5.63 1.55 15.10
CA THR A 56 6.42 0.48 14.51
C THR A 56 5.50 -0.57 13.90
N GLY A 57 5.81 -1.01 12.69
CA GLY A 57 5.09 -2.09 12.01
C GLY A 57 5.80 -2.41 10.71
N SER A 58 6.48 -3.55 10.67
CA SER A 58 7.18 -4.03 9.48
C SER A 58 6.22 -4.77 8.55
N LEU A 59 6.23 -4.46 7.26
CA LEU A 59 5.51 -5.25 6.25
C LEU A 59 6.33 -6.51 5.90
N SER A 60 6.49 -7.39 6.89
CA SER A 60 7.19 -8.66 6.78
C SER A 60 6.46 -9.74 7.57
N LEU A 61 6.52 -10.98 7.12
CA LEU A 61 5.91 -12.10 7.83
C LEU A 61 6.56 -12.28 9.21
N GLY A 62 5.74 -12.61 10.20
CA GLY A 62 6.16 -12.73 11.60
C GLY A 62 5.92 -11.48 12.46
N SER A 63 5.33 -10.41 11.89
CA SER A 63 5.02 -9.17 12.61
C SER A 63 3.53 -9.04 12.99
N ASP A 64 2.81 -10.13 13.13
CA ASP A 64 1.34 -10.12 13.30
C ASP A 64 0.90 -9.38 14.56
N ASP A 65 1.59 -9.53 15.67
CA ASP A 65 1.25 -8.84 16.94
C ASP A 65 1.55 -7.33 16.82
N GLU A 66 2.66 -6.95 16.16
CA GLU A 66 2.96 -5.54 15.87
C GLU A 66 1.85 -4.90 15.01
N TRP A 67 1.28 -5.66 14.05
CA TRP A 67 0.20 -5.14 13.23
C TRP A 67 -1.08 -4.96 14.00
N VAL A 68 -1.45 -5.94 14.85
CA VAL A 68 -2.64 -5.81 15.71
C VAL A 68 -2.52 -4.59 16.62
N ASP A 69 -1.38 -4.39 17.26
CA ASP A 69 -1.11 -3.24 18.12
C ASP A 69 -1.19 -1.92 17.31
N ALA A 70 -0.57 -1.90 16.14
CA ALA A 70 -0.56 -0.72 15.28
C ALA A 70 -1.96 -0.35 14.73
N PHE A 71 -2.83 -1.32 14.51
CA PHE A 71 -4.22 -1.10 14.09
C PHE A 71 -5.18 -0.85 15.26
N SER A 72 -4.80 -1.17 16.49
CA SER A 72 -5.69 -1.06 17.65
C SER A 72 -6.28 0.34 17.80
N GLY A 73 -7.61 0.42 17.91
CA GLY A 73 -8.36 1.69 17.99
C GLY A 73 -8.41 2.50 16.69
N ALA A 74 -7.88 1.99 15.57
CA ALA A 74 -8.08 2.62 14.28
C ALA A 74 -9.46 2.26 13.72
N ARG A 75 -10.19 3.26 13.23
CA ARG A 75 -11.48 3.05 12.57
C ARG A 75 -11.34 2.45 11.18
N ALA A 76 -10.30 2.89 10.44
CA ALA A 76 -10.02 2.35 9.13
C ALA A 76 -8.51 2.16 8.91
N ALA A 77 -8.15 1.31 7.98
CA ALA A 77 -6.77 1.05 7.60
C ALA A 77 -6.57 1.14 6.09
N PHE A 78 -5.52 1.86 5.67
CA PHE A 78 -4.99 1.76 4.33
C PHE A 78 -3.89 0.71 4.31
N LEU A 79 -4.04 -0.31 3.48
CA LEU A 79 -3.10 -1.42 3.36
C LEU A 79 -2.43 -1.42 1.98
N ILE A 80 -1.13 -1.69 1.98
CA ILE A 80 -0.33 -1.93 0.78
C ILE A 80 0.69 -3.03 1.10
N THR A 81 0.91 -3.93 0.16
CA THR A 81 1.98 -4.93 0.23
C THR A 81 3.19 -4.47 -0.59
N PRO A 82 4.43 -4.65 -0.11
CA PRO A 82 5.61 -4.39 -0.90
C PRO A 82 5.70 -5.42 -2.04
N PRO A 83 6.19 -5.03 -3.22
CA PRO A 83 6.49 -6.00 -4.26
C PRO A 83 7.61 -6.93 -3.78
N THR A 84 7.38 -8.22 -3.87
CA THR A 84 8.38 -9.23 -3.53
C THR A 84 9.01 -9.79 -4.81
N PRO A 85 10.29 -10.20 -4.78
CA PRO A 85 10.93 -10.79 -5.94
C PRO A 85 10.15 -12.02 -6.46
N PRO A 86 10.13 -12.27 -7.78
CA PRO A 86 9.33 -13.35 -8.39
C PRO A 86 9.59 -14.75 -7.82
N LYS A 87 10.84 -15.00 -7.38
CA LYS A 87 11.20 -16.27 -6.76
C LYS A 87 10.96 -16.21 -5.26
N GLY A 88 9.99 -17.00 -4.78
CA GLY A 88 9.64 -17.09 -3.36
C GLY A 88 8.76 -15.95 -2.87
N SER A 89 8.01 -15.31 -3.75
CA SER A 89 7.02 -14.32 -3.37
C SER A 89 6.04 -14.90 -2.34
N ARG A 90 5.96 -14.24 -1.19
CA ARG A 90 4.97 -14.51 -0.15
C ARG A 90 4.04 -13.28 0.01
N GLU A 91 3.88 -12.51 -1.06
CA GLU A 91 3.08 -11.28 -1.04
C GLU A 91 1.61 -11.58 -0.74
N TYR A 92 1.07 -12.64 -1.32
CA TYR A 92 -0.29 -13.10 -1.02
C TYR A 92 -0.47 -13.44 0.46
N GLU A 93 0.43 -14.25 1.03
CA GLU A 93 0.40 -14.61 2.44
C GLU A 93 0.52 -13.38 3.35
N LEU A 94 1.45 -12.50 3.04
CA LEU A 94 1.64 -11.24 3.77
C LEU A 94 0.36 -10.38 3.74
N GLY A 95 -0.24 -10.23 2.56
CA GLY A 95 -1.45 -9.44 2.39
C GLY A 95 -2.65 -10.01 3.17
N CYS A 96 -2.84 -11.33 3.16
CA CYS A 96 -3.89 -11.96 3.94
C CYS A 96 -3.66 -11.76 5.45
N ARG A 97 -2.45 -12.00 5.95
CA ARG A 97 -2.16 -11.89 7.38
C ARG A 97 -2.27 -10.47 7.92
N ILE A 98 -1.84 -9.45 7.15
CA ILE A 98 -2.01 -8.06 7.59
C ILE A 98 -3.49 -7.63 7.57
N ALA A 99 -4.29 -8.15 6.62
CA ALA A 99 -5.74 -7.92 6.62
C ALA A 99 -6.43 -8.59 7.83
N ASP A 100 -6.04 -9.83 8.15
CA ASP A 100 -6.53 -10.53 9.35
C ASP A 100 -6.18 -9.77 10.64
N ALA A 101 -4.97 -9.22 10.73
CA ALA A 101 -4.55 -8.41 11.87
C ALA A 101 -5.40 -7.14 12.01
N ALA A 102 -5.73 -6.47 10.89
CA ALA A 102 -6.63 -5.31 10.90
C ALA A 102 -8.03 -5.68 11.39
N VAL A 103 -8.59 -6.81 10.93
CA VAL A 103 -9.89 -7.32 11.39
C VAL A 103 -9.85 -7.68 12.88
N ARG A 104 -8.81 -8.39 13.34
CA ARG A 104 -8.61 -8.73 14.75
C ARG A 104 -8.50 -7.49 15.66
N ALA A 105 -7.92 -6.41 15.15
CA ALA A 105 -7.81 -5.15 15.85
C ALA A 105 -9.10 -4.32 15.87
N GLY A 106 -10.17 -4.79 15.21
CA GLY A 106 -11.48 -4.13 15.17
C GLY A 106 -11.57 -3.00 14.14
N VAL A 107 -10.74 -3.00 13.10
CA VAL A 107 -10.86 -2.05 11.98
C VAL A 107 -12.20 -2.27 11.27
N GLU A 108 -12.95 -1.19 11.06
CA GLU A 108 -14.28 -1.21 10.43
C GLU A 108 -14.23 -1.13 8.91
N HIS A 109 -13.13 -0.59 8.34
CA HIS A 109 -12.98 -0.41 6.89
C HIS A 109 -11.53 -0.57 6.45
N ILE A 110 -11.28 -1.44 5.48
CA ILE A 110 -9.99 -1.63 4.84
C ILE A 110 -10.00 -0.97 3.46
N VAL A 111 -9.05 -0.08 3.20
CA VAL A 111 -8.73 0.40 1.85
C VAL A 111 -7.45 -0.29 1.40
N PHE A 112 -7.54 -1.14 0.39
CA PHE A 112 -6.39 -1.91 -0.09
C PHE A 112 -5.92 -1.45 -1.48
N SER A 113 -4.63 -1.16 -1.60
CA SER A 113 -4.01 -0.88 -2.91
C SER A 113 -3.70 -2.18 -3.63
N THR A 114 -4.46 -2.44 -4.69
CA THR A 114 -4.40 -3.66 -5.48
C THR A 114 -4.02 -3.39 -6.94
N LEU A 115 -3.99 -4.44 -7.74
CA LEU A 115 -3.76 -4.42 -9.18
C LEU A 115 -4.69 -5.41 -9.86
N GLU A 116 -4.73 -5.39 -11.21
CA GLU A 116 -5.50 -6.34 -12.00
C GLU A 116 -4.93 -7.78 -11.89
N ASN A 117 -5.80 -8.77 -11.92
CA ASN A 117 -5.38 -10.17 -11.96
C ASN A 117 -4.93 -10.56 -13.37
N VAL A 118 -3.65 -10.33 -13.66
CA VAL A 118 -3.06 -10.58 -14.98
C VAL A 118 -3.14 -12.05 -15.37
N ASP A 119 -2.97 -12.96 -14.45
CA ASP A 119 -3.10 -14.40 -14.68
C ASP A 119 -4.50 -14.76 -15.19
N LYS A 120 -5.53 -14.27 -14.49
CA LYS A 120 -6.94 -14.48 -14.85
C LYS A 120 -7.30 -13.83 -16.19
N ILE A 121 -6.86 -12.59 -16.42
CA ILE A 121 -7.18 -11.81 -17.63
C ILE A 121 -6.52 -12.46 -18.87
N THR A 122 -5.29 -12.95 -18.71
CA THR A 122 -4.53 -13.51 -19.84
C THR A 122 -4.66 -15.03 -19.99
N GLY A 123 -5.37 -15.71 -19.05
CA GLY A 123 -5.45 -17.16 -19.02
C GLY A 123 -4.09 -17.81 -18.81
N GLY A 124 -3.25 -17.23 -17.97
CA GLY A 124 -1.90 -17.72 -17.62
C GLY A 124 -0.82 -17.42 -18.66
N ARG A 125 -1.12 -16.62 -19.70
CA ARG A 125 -0.16 -16.32 -20.77
C ARG A 125 0.92 -15.32 -20.38
N ILE A 126 0.62 -14.43 -19.42
CA ILE A 126 1.55 -13.41 -18.94
C ILE A 126 1.87 -13.66 -17.47
N PHE A 127 3.16 -13.81 -17.17
CA PHE A 127 3.63 -14.01 -15.80
C PHE A 127 3.91 -12.66 -15.12
N ALA A 128 2.98 -12.22 -14.27
CA ALA A 128 3.10 -10.98 -13.48
C ALA A 128 2.68 -11.25 -12.01
N PRO A 129 3.50 -11.96 -11.24
CA PRO A 129 3.10 -12.49 -9.93
C PRO A 129 2.66 -11.41 -8.95
N HIS A 130 3.32 -10.25 -8.89
CA HIS A 130 2.93 -9.18 -7.97
C HIS A 130 1.59 -8.53 -8.33
N PHE A 131 1.16 -8.55 -9.60
CA PHE A 131 -0.20 -8.14 -10.00
C PHE A 131 -1.22 -9.17 -9.51
N THR A 132 -0.97 -10.43 -9.86
CA THR A 132 -1.83 -11.56 -9.52
C THR A 132 -1.97 -11.72 -8.00
N ASP A 133 -0.88 -11.63 -7.25
CA ASP A 133 -0.91 -11.78 -5.78
C ASP A 133 -1.70 -10.64 -5.12
N LYS A 134 -1.54 -9.40 -5.55
CA LYS A 134 -2.36 -8.28 -5.03
C LYS A 134 -3.84 -8.46 -5.33
N ALA A 135 -4.19 -8.90 -6.53
CA ALA A 135 -5.58 -9.18 -6.89
C ALA A 135 -6.17 -10.30 -6.01
N ARG A 136 -5.41 -11.38 -5.77
CA ARG A 136 -5.82 -12.48 -4.88
C ARG A 136 -5.99 -12.03 -3.42
N VAL A 137 -5.15 -11.09 -2.95
CA VAL A 137 -5.34 -10.47 -1.62
C VAL A 137 -6.64 -9.66 -1.59
N ALA A 138 -6.96 -8.93 -2.65
CA ALA A 138 -8.23 -8.20 -2.74
C ALA A 138 -9.44 -9.16 -2.69
N ASP A 139 -9.37 -10.27 -3.43
CA ASP A 139 -10.40 -11.33 -3.37
C ASP A 139 -10.54 -11.89 -1.94
N TYR A 140 -9.42 -12.14 -1.25
CA TYR A 140 -9.42 -12.59 0.14
C TYR A 140 -10.09 -11.58 1.08
N ILE A 141 -9.69 -10.29 1.01
CA ILE A 141 -10.25 -9.22 1.83
C ILE A 141 -11.77 -9.09 1.60
N SER A 142 -12.24 -9.29 0.36
CA SER A 142 -13.67 -9.25 0.03
C SER A 142 -14.49 -10.30 0.78
N GLY A 143 -13.87 -11.39 1.22
CA GLY A 143 -14.50 -12.45 2.02
C GLY A 143 -14.45 -12.24 3.53
N LEU A 144 -13.73 -11.21 4.02
CA LEU A 144 -13.62 -10.91 5.45
C LEU A 144 -14.84 -10.13 5.95
N PRO A 145 -15.19 -10.23 7.25
CA PRO A 145 -16.30 -9.49 7.85
C PRO A 145 -15.93 -8.02 8.13
N VAL A 146 -15.47 -7.30 7.11
CA VAL A 146 -15.06 -5.90 7.20
C VAL A 146 -15.46 -5.17 5.91
N ALA A 147 -15.86 -3.90 6.01
CA ALA A 147 -16.07 -3.09 4.81
C ALA A 147 -14.74 -2.91 4.07
N SER A 148 -14.76 -2.97 2.74
CA SER A 148 -13.53 -2.86 1.95
C SER A 148 -13.70 -1.97 0.71
N THR A 149 -12.62 -1.27 0.35
CA THR A 149 -12.47 -0.49 -0.88
C THR A 149 -11.15 -0.86 -1.54
N PHE A 150 -11.18 -1.09 -2.85
CA PHE A 150 -10.00 -1.44 -3.62
C PHE A 150 -9.59 -0.30 -4.54
N VAL A 151 -8.31 0.09 -4.46
CA VAL A 151 -7.74 1.16 -5.28
C VAL A 151 -6.75 0.54 -6.25
N ILE A 152 -7.04 0.66 -7.55
CA ILE A 152 -6.17 0.19 -8.62
C ILE A 152 -5.46 1.40 -9.21
N LEU A 153 -4.12 1.41 -9.13
CA LEU A 153 -3.28 2.44 -9.73
C LEU A 153 -2.52 1.86 -10.90
N SER A 154 -2.69 2.45 -12.07
CA SER A 154 -2.01 2.01 -13.28
C SER A 154 -0.55 2.47 -13.35
N PHE A 155 -0.27 3.69 -12.90
CA PHE A 155 1.06 4.29 -13.05
C PHE A 155 1.31 5.41 -12.03
N PHE A 156 2.52 5.44 -11.47
CA PHE A 156 2.96 6.57 -10.63
C PHE A 156 3.61 7.65 -11.49
N TYR A 157 3.08 8.85 -11.51
CA TYR A 157 3.68 9.97 -12.26
C TYR A 157 5.14 10.26 -11.86
N THR A 158 5.52 9.94 -10.62
CA THR A 158 6.92 10.03 -10.19
C THR A 158 7.86 9.12 -10.98
N ASN A 159 7.35 8.07 -11.63
CA ASN A 159 8.14 7.20 -12.48
C ASN A 159 8.65 7.95 -13.73
N LEU A 160 7.98 9.00 -14.17
CA LEU A 160 8.47 9.88 -15.24
C LEU A 160 9.74 10.67 -14.85
N MET A 161 10.02 10.78 -13.54
CA MET A 161 11.24 11.44 -13.04
C MET A 161 12.34 10.44 -12.64
N GLU A 162 12.02 9.14 -12.56
CA GLU A 162 12.94 8.14 -12.02
C GLU A 162 13.28 7.04 -13.04
N TYR A 163 12.27 6.46 -13.68
CA TYR A 163 12.44 5.29 -14.56
C TYR A 163 12.19 5.60 -16.03
N TYR A 164 11.22 6.47 -16.30
CA TYR A 164 10.77 6.82 -17.65
C TYR A 164 11.01 8.30 -17.93
N VAL A 165 12.22 8.77 -17.63
CA VAL A 165 12.55 10.18 -17.80
C VAL A 165 12.47 10.56 -19.28
N PRO A 166 11.56 11.49 -19.65
CA PRO A 166 11.48 11.98 -21.03
C PRO A 166 12.82 12.59 -21.47
N ARG A 167 13.22 12.35 -22.69
CA ARG A 167 14.45 12.90 -23.28
C ARG A 167 14.19 13.42 -24.69
N VAL A 168 15.03 14.33 -25.15
CA VAL A 168 14.96 14.84 -26.50
C VAL A 168 15.95 14.05 -27.37
N GLU A 169 15.43 13.41 -28.42
CA GLU A 169 16.21 12.70 -29.44
C GLU A 169 15.82 13.27 -30.80
N ASP A 170 16.81 13.73 -31.57
CA ASP A 170 16.62 14.32 -32.90
C ASP A 170 15.51 15.40 -32.96
N GLY A 171 15.43 16.25 -31.92
CA GLY A 171 14.42 17.32 -31.82
C GLY A 171 13.03 16.86 -31.42
N SER A 172 12.81 15.59 -31.15
CA SER A 172 11.53 15.00 -30.69
C SER A 172 11.59 14.62 -29.23
N LEU A 173 10.49 14.81 -28.51
CA LEU A 173 10.34 14.34 -27.13
C LEU A 173 10.03 12.85 -27.14
N VAL A 174 10.95 12.05 -26.59
CA VAL A 174 10.80 10.58 -26.48
C VAL A 174 10.52 10.20 -25.04
N LEU A 175 9.44 9.43 -24.84
CA LEU A 175 9.14 8.80 -23.57
C LEU A 175 9.54 7.31 -23.65
N PRO A 176 10.61 6.87 -22.94
CA PRO A 176 11.08 5.49 -23.00
C PRO A 176 10.15 4.58 -22.20
N ILE A 177 9.12 4.03 -22.84
CA ILE A 177 8.26 3.00 -22.26
C ILE A 177 8.73 1.66 -22.83
N TYR A 178 9.24 0.80 -21.96
CA TYR A 178 9.67 -0.54 -22.35
C TYR A 178 8.43 -1.45 -22.42
N LEU A 179 7.96 -1.69 -23.62
CA LEU A 179 6.95 -2.71 -23.91
C LEU A 179 7.68 -3.97 -24.40
N PRO A 180 7.23 -5.18 -24.03
CA PRO A 180 7.76 -6.40 -24.65
C PRO A 180 7.47 -6.35 -26.15
N GLU A 181 8.44 -6.77 -26.94
CA GLU A 181 8.22 -7.06 -28.36
C GLU A 181 7.31 -8.29 -28.46
N ASP A 182 6.31 -8.25 -29.33
CA ASP A 182 5.35 -9.32 -29.57
C ASP A 182 6.04 -10.62 -30.09
#